data_a1e81bdb94c71b46a27ac1cb9aa6b28d
#
_entry.id   a1e81bdb94c71b46a27ac1cb9aa6b28d
#
_cell.length_a   1.000
_cell.length_b   1.000
_cell.length_c   1.000
_cell.angle_alpha   90.00
_cell.angle_beta   90.00
_cell.angle_gamma   90.00
#
_symmetry.space_group_name_H-M   'P 1'
#
loop_
_entity.id
_entity.type
_entity.pdbx_description
1 polymer ?
#
loop_
_entity_poly.entity_id
_entity_poly.type
_entity_poly.pdbx_seq_one_letter_code
_entity_poly.pdbx_strand_id
1 'polypeptide(L)'
;MRMTEQPTVVRYARDCREVESLFSKWVVDHPGLQLIMAVLPEQTKDLYSEIKRVGDNVLGIPTQCVQSKLVQQAKPQVCANISLKINSKLGGINHVIDPTEKSPVFREPVIIFGADVTHPSPTENGIPSIAAVVASMDANATKYHARVRAQTHEKSGGAQEIINDLAAMVKELLIDFYKANNKLKPTKIIFYRDGVSEGQFDQVLVHEVRAVQQACMLLEKGYQPKITFVVVQKRHHTRLFCENKRDASGKAQNVPPGTTVDSGITHPYEFDFYLCSHCGIQETSRPTHYRVLYDDNAFTADSLQKLTYQLCHVYARCTRSVSMPAPAYYAHLVAFRAKHHVTNGGNGRGGVENC
;
A
#
# COMPACT_ATOMS: atom_id res chain seq x y z
N MET A 1 1.74 22.01 -6.55
CA MET A 1 0.89 21.62 -7.70
C MET A 1 0.19 22.87 -8.22
N ARG A 2 0.31 23.17 -9.51
CA ARG A 2 -0.50 24.21 -10.18
C ARG A 2 -1.55 23.47 -11.00
N MET A 3 -2.83 23.78 -10.81
CA MET A 3 -3.92 23.28 -11.65
C MET A 3 -4.57 24.46 -12.34
N THR A 4 -5.11 24.26 -13.53
CA THR A 4 -5.95 25.23 -14.19
C THR A 4 -7.23 25.46 -13.38
N GLU A 5 -7.71 26.68 -13.29
CA GLU A 5 -8.95 27.01 -12.54
C GLU A 5 -10.17 26.32 -13.12
N GLN A 6 -10.16 26.13 -14.45
CA GLN A 6 -11.23 25.44 -15.15
C GLN A 6 -10.75 24.11 -15.75
N PRO A 7 -11.57 23.06 -15.72
CA PRO A 7 -11.27 21.81 -16.38
C PRO A 7 -11.25 22.00 -17.91
N THR A 8 -10.35 21.26 -18.57
CA THR A 8 -10.23 21.30 -20.05
C THR A 8 -11.52 20.85 -20.74
N VAL A 9 -12.21 19.88 -20.16
CA VAL A 9 -13.47 19.35 -20.66
C VAL A 9 -14.37 18.89 -19.53
N VAL A 10 -15.67 19.10 -19.67
CA VAL A 10 -16.70 18.58 -18.76
C VAL A 10 -17.78 17.89 -19.58
N ARG A 11 -18.18 16.69 -19.19
CA ARG A 11 -19.26 15.91 -19.81
C ARG A 11 -20.00 15.11 -18.75
N TYR A 12 -21.21 14.71 -19.09
CA TYR A 12 -22.05 13.84 -18.30
C TYR A 12 -22.12 12.47 -19.00
N ALA A 13 -21.79 11.39 -18.30
CA ALA A 13 -22.06 10.03 -18.73
C ALA A 13 -23.41 9.59 -18.17
N ARG A 14 -24.21 8.89 -18.98
CA ARG A 14 -25.55 8.41 -18.57
C ARG A 14 -25.45 7.10 -17.81
N ASP A 15 -24.52 6.23 -18.25
CA ASP A 15 -24.28 4.95 -17.60
C ASP A 15 -22.79 4.52 -17.68
N CYS A 16 -22.47 3.36 -17.08
CA CYS A 16 -21.10 2.85 -17.05
C CYS A 16 -20.58 2.43 -18.44
N ARG A 17 -21.44 2.07 -19.39
CA ARG A 17 -21.03 1.61 -20.74
C ARG A 17 -20.43 2.74 -21.59
N GLU A 18 -20.75 3.98 -21.27
CA GLU A 18 -20.21 5.16 -21.96
C GLU A 18 -18.80 5.55 -21.47
N VAL A 19 -18.35 5.03 -20.31
CA VAL A 19 -17.10 5.47 -19.67
C VAL A 19 -15.88 5.25 -20.57
N GLU A 20 -15.75 4.05 -21.14
CA GLU A 20 -14.60 3.70 -21.97
C GLU A 20 -14.53 4.55 -23.23
N SER A 21 -15.63 4.67 -23.97
CA SER A 21 -15.69 5.45 -25.20
C SER A 21 -15.44 6.96 -24.93
N LEU A 22 -16.01 7.46 -23.83
CA LEU A 22 -15.87 8.86 -23.45
C LEU A 22 -14.43 9.20 -23.04
N PHE A 23 -13.81 8.36 -22.20
CA PHE A 23 -12.44 8.58 -21.76
C PHE A 23 -11.43 8.41 -22.90
N SER A 24 -11.62 7.41 -23.77
CA SER A 24 -10.78 7.18 -24.95
C SER A 24 -10.83 8.38 -25.90
N LYS A 25 -12.01 8.94 -26.13
CA LYS A 25 -12.17 10.16 -26.93
C LYS A 25 -11.41 11.34 -26.30
N TRP A 26 -11.52 11.55 -25.00
CA TRP A 26 -10.81 12.65 -24.34
C TRP A 26 -9.30 12.55 -24.43
N VAL A 27 -8.75 11.35 -24.32
CA VAL A 27 -7.30 11.12 -24.47
C VAL A 27 -6.83 11.47 -25.87
N VAL A 28 -7.61 11.14 -26.90
CA VAL A 28 -7.31 11.46 -28.31
C VAL A 28 -7.46 12.97 -28.55
N ASP A 29 -8.55 13.58 -28.10
CA ASP A 29 -8.83 14.99 -28.32
C ASP A 29 -7.93 15.91 -27.51
N HIS A 30 -7.36 15.42 -26.39
CA HIS A 30 -6.52 16.18 -25.46
C HIS A 30 -5.24 15.43 -25.09
N PRO A 31 -4.20 15.41 -25.97
CA PRO A 31 -2.95 14.66 -25.75
C PRO A 31 -2.18 15.01 -24.48
N GLY A 32 -2.47 16.18 -23.88
CA GLY A 32 -1.87 16.64 -22.61
C GLY A 32 -2.68 16.30 -21.37
N LEU A 33 -3.72 15.46 -21.47
CA LEU A 33 -4.59 15.12 -20.34
C LEU A 33 -3.82 14.29 -19.30
N GLN A 34 -3.73 14.81 -18.08
CA GLN A 34 -2.95 14.20 -16.99
C GLN A 34 -3.82 13.53 -15.92
N LEU A 35 -5.08 13.92 -15.79
CA LEU A 35 -5.99 13.44 -14.75
C LEU A 35 -7.44 13.53 -15.22
N ILE A 36 -8.20 12.48 -14.92
CA ILE A 36 -9.66 12.51 -15.08
C ILE A 36 -10.30 12.55 -13.70
N MET A 37 -11.13 13.56 -13.45
CA MET A 37 -11.91 13.67 -12.22
C MET A 37 -13.34 13.26 -12.47
N ALA A 38 -13.84 12.25 -11.75
CA ALA A 38 -15.19 11.74 -11.88
C ALA A 38 -16.01 12.05 -10.63
N VAL A 39 -17.13 12.75 -10.81
CA VAL A 39 -18.12 12.99 -9.75
C VAL A 39 -19.19 11.90 -9.82
N LEU A 40 -19.27 11.10 -8.75
CA LEU A 40 -20.14 9.93 -8.67
C LEU A 40 -21.39 10.23 -7.85
N PRO A 41 -22.58 9.78 -8.28
CA PRO A 41 -23.77 9.76 -7.43
C PRO A 41 -23.61 8.81 -6.25
N GLU A 42 -24.56 8.82 -5.32
CA GLU A 42 -24.60 7.81 -4.24
C GLU A 42 -24.93 6.43 -4.84
N GLN A 43 -24.35 5.35 -4.37
CA GLN A 43 -24.57 3.96 -4.84
C GLN A 43 -24.11 3.68 -6.29
N THR A 44 -22.80 3.58 -6.49
CA THR A 44 -22.22 3.41 -7.83
C THR A 44 -21.04 2.45 -7.86
N LYS A 45 -21.19 1.27 -7.24
CA LYS A 45 -20.10 0.29 -7.19
C LYS A 45 -19.60 -0.08 -8.58
N ASP A 46 -20.51 -0.33 -9.52
CA ASP A 46 -20.16 -0.74 -10.89
C ASP A 46 -19.52 0.39 -11.69
N LEU A 47 -20.05 1.61 -11.57
CA LEU A 47 -19.48 2.79 -12.24
C LEU A 47 -18.07 3.09 -11.70
N TYR A 48 -17.86 2.98 -10.39
CA TYR A 48 -16.53 3.14 -9.80
C TYR A 48 -15.56 2.11 -10.35
N SER A 49 -15.96 0.84 -10.38
CA SER A 49 -15.12 -0.26 -10.89
C SER A 49 -14.76 -0.03 -12.36
N GLU A 50 -15.72 0.37 -13.20
CA GLU A 50 -15.48 0.64 -14.61
C GLU A 50 -14.54 1.82 -14.83
N ILE A 51 -14.71 2.94 -14.11
CA ILE A 51 -13.79 4.08 -14.17
C ILE A 51 -12.37 3.66 -13.80
N LYS A 52 -12.21 2.76 -12.83
CA LYS A 52 -10.90 2.29 -12.41
C LYS A 52 -10.29 1.34 -13.43
N ARG A 53 -11.09 0.41 -13.96
CA ARG A 53 -10.66 -0.48 -15.04
C ARG A 53 -10.17 0.30 -16.26
N VAL A 54 -10.99 1.21 -16.75
CA VAL A 54 -10.65 2.01 -17.94
C VAL A 54 -9.44 2.91 -17.69
N GLY A 55 -9.44 3.64 -16.57
CA GLY A 55 -8.33 4.54 -16.24
C GLY A 55 -7.00 3.82 -16.04
N ASP A 56 -7.01 2.72 -15.29
CA ASP A 56 -5.79 2.02 -14.89
C ASP A 56 -5.30 1.06 -16.00
N ASN A 57 -6.19 0.25 -16.61
CA ASN A 57 -5.78 -0.84 -17.51
C ASN A 57 -5.89 -0.50 -19.01
N VAL A 58 -6.86 0.33 -19.40
CA VAL A 58 -7.07 0.63 -20.81
C VAL A 58 -6.26 1.85 -21.25
N LEU A 59 -6.28 2.92 -20.45
CA LEU A 59 -5.73 4.21 -20.84
C LEU A 59 -4.42 4.61 -20.10
N GLY A 60 -4.16 4.01 -18.96
CA GLY A 60 -3.00 4.40 -18.13
C GLY A 60 -3.08 5.83 -17.57
N ILE A 61 -4.28 6.39 -17.42
CA ILE A 61 -4.49 7.75 -16.93
C ILE A 61 -5.01 7.73 -15.49
N PRO A 62 -4.38 8.50 -14.56
CA PRO A 62 -4.87 8.63 -13.21
C PRO A 62 -6.30 9.14 -13.16
N THR A 63 -7.15 8.47 -12.37
CA THR A 63 -8.52 8.90 -12.15
C THR A 63 -8.77 9.25 -10.69
N GLN A 64 -9.51 10.34 -10.42
CA GLN A 64 -9.97 10.72 -9.08
C GLN A 64 -11.49 10.73 -9.02
N CYS A 65 -12.07 9.77 -8.28
CA CYS A 65 -13.51 9.76 -8.01
C CYS A 65 -13.82 10.54 -6.74
N VAL A 66 -14.91 11.29 -6.77
CA VAL A 66 -15.47 12.04 -5.65
C VAL A 66 -16.98 11.87 -5.64
N GLN A 67 -17.58 11.63 -4.48
CA GLN A 67 -19.04 11.56 -4.37
C GLN A 67 -19.67 12.96 -4.53
N SER A 68 -20.79 13.03 -5.24
CA SER A 68 -21.52 14.29 -5.50
C SER A 68 -21.86 15.06 -4.22
N LYS A 69 -22.26 14.36 -3.18
CA LYS A 69 -22.53 14.94 -1.84
C LYS A 69 -21.32 15.69 -1.26
N LEU A 70 -20.11 15.17 -1.44
CA LEU A 70 -18.88 15.81 -0.96
C LEU A 70 -18.53 17.04 -1.79
N VAL A 71 -18.82 17.01 -3.09
CA VAL A 71 -18.64 18.17 -3.98
C VAL A 71 -19.60 19.29 -3.60
N GLN A 72 -20.88 18.97 -3.37
CA GLN A 72 -21.91 19.95 -2.96
C GLN A 72 -21.56 20.61 -1.61
N GLN A 73 -21.06 19.84 -0.65
CA GLN A 73 -20.66 20.38 0.66
C GLN A 73 -19.36 21.17 0.62
N ALA A 74 -18.45 20.85 -0.28
CA ALA A 74 -17.15 21.49 -0.51
C ALA A 74 -16.37 21.87 0.76
N LYS A 75 -16.44 21.02 1.82
CA LYS A 75 -15.78 21.30 3.10
C LYS A 75 -14.26 21.42 2.89
N PRO A 76 -13.58 22.45 3.45
CA PRO A 76 -12.14 22.68 3.25
C PRO A 76 -11.28 21.46 3.53
N GLN A 77 -11.56 20.68 4.59
CA GLN A 77 -10.83 19.47 4.93
C GLN A 77 -10.98 18.37 3.85
N VAL A 78 -12.15 18.25 3.23
CA VAL A 78 -12.40 17.29 2.14
C VAL A 78 -11.61 17.69 0.90
N CYS A 79 -11.66 18.99 0.55
CA CYS A 79 -10.88 19.53 -0.57
C CYS A 79 -9.38 19.32 -0.37
N ALA A 80 -8.85 19.60 0.82
CA ALA A 80 -7.46 19.35 1.17
C ALA A 80 -7.07 17.87 0.99
N ASN A 81 -7.90 16.94 1.50
CA ASN A 81 -7.65 15.50 1.35
C ASN A 81 -7.71 15.02 -0.11
N ILE A 82 -8.57 15.61 -0.94
CA ILE A 82 -8.63 15.33 -2.38
C ILE A 82 -7.38 15.86 -3.06
N SER A 83 -6.92 17.06 -2.72
CA SER A 83 -5.70 17.66 -3.27
C SER A 83 -4.45 16.82 -2.98
N LEU A 84 -4.31 16.26 -1.76
CA LEU A 84 -3.24 15.30 -1.43
C LEU A 84 -3.27 14.08 -2.36
N LYS A 85 -4.45 13.51 -2.61
CA LYS A 85 -4.62 12.35 -3.49
C LYS A 85 -4.30 12.68 -4.95
N ILE A 86 -4.69 13.84 -5.42
CA ILE A 86 -4.40 14.30 -6.79
C ILE A 86 -2.89 14.53 -6.95
N ASN A 87 -2.27 15.28 -6.02
CA ASN A 87 -0.85 15.55 -6.07
C ASN A 87 -0.01 14.26 -6.14
N SER A 88 -0.34 13.28 -5.29
CA SER A 88 0.33 11.97 -5.29
C SER A 88 0.16 11.23 -6.62
N LYS A 89 -1.04 11.24 -7.22
CA LYS A 89 -1.32 10.58 -8.52
C LYS A 89 -0.58 11.24 -9.69
N LEU A 90 -0.30 12.52 -9.58
CA LEU A 90 0.49 13.28 -10.55
C LEU A 90 2.00 13.21 -10.28
N GLY A 91 2.45 12.31 -9.39
CA GLY A 91 3.86 12.10 -9.06
C GLY A 91 4.46 13.11 -8.08
N GLY A 92 3.63 13.98 -7.48
CA GLY A 92 4.07 14.94 -6.46
C GLY A 92 4.31 14.29 -5.10
N ILE A 93 5.11 14.94 -4.26
CA ILE A 93 5.38 14.56 -2.86
C ILE A 93 4.61 15.52 -1.96
N ASN A 94 3.86 14.98 -1.00
CA ASN A 94 3.06 15.77 -0.07
C ASN A 94 3.83 16.13 1.21
N HIS A 95 4.62 15.20 1.72
CA HIS A 95 5.41 15.36 2.93
C HIS A 95 6.56 14.35 2.94
N VAL A 96 7.59 14.66 3.69
CA VAL A 96 8.78 13.83 3.92
C VAL A 96 9.11 13.82 5.40
N ILE A 97 9.88 12.84 5.85
CA ILE A 97 10.44 12.81 7.19
C ILE A 97 11.52 13.90 7.27
N ASP A 98 11.56 14.62 8.39
CA ASP A 98 12.61 15.61 8.65
C ASP A 98 14.00 14.94 8.50
N PRO A 99 14.91 15.51 7.68
CA PRO A 99 16.23 14.94 7.48
C PRO A 99 17.02 14.70 8.76
N THR A 100 16.82 15.53 9.80
CA THR A 100 17.52 15.42 11.10
C THR A 100 17.01 14.24 11.92
N GLU A 101 15.74 13.88 11.75
CA GLU A 101 15.07 12.78 12.46
C GLU A 101 15.07 11.46 11.69
N LYS A 102 15.47 11.50 10.42
CA LYS A 102 15.39 10.36 9.51
C LYS A 102 16.23 9.18 10.03
N SER A 103 15.63 7.97 9.97
CA SER A 103 16.33 6.75 10.38
C SER A 103 17.68 6.58 9.66
N PRO A 104 18.74 6.16 10.36
CA PRO A 104 20.06 5.93 9.77
C PRO A 104 20.06 4.93 8.60
N VAL A 105 19.06 4.07 8.49
CA VAL A 105 18.93 3.11 7.38
C VAL A 105 18.91 3.80 6.02
N PHE A 106 18.42 5.03 5.94
CA PHE A 106 18.36 5.82 4.70
C PHE A 106 19.69 6.47 4.29
N ARG A 107 20.77 6.29 5.04
CA ARG A 107 22.11 6.78 4.65
C ARG A 107 22.71 5.98 3.50
N GLU A 108 22.23 4.77 3.30
CA GLU A 108 22.60 3.90 2.19
C GLU A 108 21.38 3.69 1.26
N PRO A 109 21.60 3.27 0.01
CA PRO A 109 20.51 2.91 -0.87
C PRO A 109 19.67 1.78 -0.26
N VAL A 110 18.45 2.08 0.14
CA VAL A 110 17.49 1.15 0.73
C VAL A 110 16.22 1.13 -0.08
N ILE A 111 15.68 -0.05 -0.30
CA ILE A 111 14.35 -0.25 -0.87
C ILE A 111 13.43 -0.83 0.19
N ILE A 112 12.23 -0.25 0.31
CA ILE A 112 11.23 -0.68 1.30
C ILE A 112 10.05 -1.26 0.55
N PHE A 113 9.78 -2.55 0.81
CA PHE A 113 8.67 -3.29 0.25
C PHE A 113 7.50 -3.35 1.20
N GLY A 114 6.30 -3.45 0.62
CA GLY A 114 5.08 -3.86 1.30
C GLY A 114 4.38 -4.94 0.47
N ALA A 115 3.80 -5.93 1.11
CA ALA A 115 3.03 -6.96 0.43
C ALA A 115 1.77 -7.34 1.21
N ASP A 116 0.72 -7.66 0.46
CA ASP A 116 -0.57 -8.12 0.99
C ASP A 116 -1.23 -9.07 -0.01
N VAL A 117 -2.02 -10.01 0.50
CA VAL A 117 -2.87 -10.88 -0.31
C VAL A 117 -4.32 -10.67 0.09
N THR A 118 -5.16 -10.31 -0.87
CA THR A 118 -6.58 -10.19 -0.64
C THR A 118 -7.32 -11.40 -1.20
N HIS A 119 -8.23 -11.96 -0.41
CA HIS A 119 -9.06 -13.09 -0.79
C HIS A 119 -10.46 -12.63 -1.17
N PRO A 120 -11.12 -13.29 -2.14
CA PRO A 120 -12.53 -13.10 -2.39
C PRO A 120 -13.35 -13.52 -1.17
N SER A 121 -14.57 -12.97 -1.03
CA SER A 121 -15.48 -13.47 -0.01
C SER A 121 -15.93 -14.90 -0.31
N PRO A 122 -16.33 -15.71 0.69
CA PRO A 122 -16.80 -17.08 0.45
C PRO A 122 -17.95 -17.20 -0.54
N THR A 123 -18.68 -16.09 -0.78
CA THR A 123 -19.80 -16.01 -1.73
C THR A 123 -19.36 -15.62 -3.15
N GLU A 124 -18.12 -15.20 -3.35
CA GLU A 124 -17.57 -14.78 -4.64
C GLU A 124 -16.82 -15.94 -5.30
N ASN A 125 -17.56 -16.96 -5.76
CA ASN A 125 -16.98 -18.15 -6.42
C ASN A 125 -16.29 -17.76 -7.74
N GLY A 126 -15.11 -18.33 -8.00
CA GLY A 126 -14.38 -18.16 -9.27
C GLY A 126 -13.52 -16.89 -9.35
N ILE A 127 -13.51 -16.03 -8.33
CA ILE A 127 -12.59 -14.89 -8.27
C ILE A 127 -11.28 -15.36 -7.61
N PRO A 128 -10.12 -15.09 -8.24
CA PRO A 128 -8.82 -15.46 -7.67
C PRO A 128 -8.47 -14.60 -6.46
N SER A 129 -7.58 -15.10 -5.59
CA SER A 129 -6.87 -14.27 -4.64
C SER A 129 -5.92 -13.34 -5.39
N ILE A 130 -5.70 -12.15 -4.86
CA ILE A 130 -4.84 -11.15 -5.49
C ILE A 130 -3.69 -10.83 -4.56
N ALA A 131 -2.48 -11.15 -5.01
CA ALA A 131 -1.25 -10.76 -4.36
C ALA A 131 -0.79 -9.41 -4.92
N ALA A 132 -0.43 -8.48 -4.04
CA ALA A 132 0.13 -7.19 -4.39
C ALA A 132 1.44 -6.97 -3.64
N VAL A 133 2.46 -6.51 -4.38
CA VAL A 133 3.76 -6.11 -3.83
C VAL A 133 4.04 -4.69 -4.29
N VAL A 134 4.40 -3.83 -3.37
CA VAL A 134 4.82 -2.45 -3.66
C VAL A 134 6.25 -2.24 -3.17
N ALA A 135 6.96 -1.31 -3.79
CA ALA A 135 8.29 -0.93 -3.35
C ALA A 135 8.53 0.56 -3.49
N SER A 136 9.31 1.12 -2.56
CA SER A 136 9.72 2.53 -2.62
C SER A 136 10.69 2.78 -3.77
N MET A 137 10.52 3.93 -4.47
CA MET A 137 11.34 4.31 -5.63
C MET A 137 12.23 5.53 -5.37
N ASP A 138 12.17 6.10 -4.17
CA ASP A 138 12.91 7.30 -3.81
C ASP A 138 13.55 7.18 -2.41
N ALA A 139 14.56 8.00 -2.17
CA ALA A 139 15.31 8.02 -0.91
C ALA A 139 14.48 8.44 0.32
N ASN A 140 13.27 8.94 0.14
CA ASN A 140 12.35 9.34 1.22
C ASN A 140 11.24 8.33 1.47
N ALA A 141 11.19 7.22 0.72
CA ALA A 141 10.13 6.22 0.77
C ALA A 141 8.73 6.83 0.60
N THR A 142 8.59 7.81 -0.32
CA THR A 142 7.34 8.53 -0.57
C THR A 142 6.66 8.13 -1.89
N LYS A 143 7.43 7.65 -2.86
CA LYS A 143 6.95 7.17 -4.16
C LYS A 143 7.05 5.66 -4.22
N TYR A 144 6.01 5.01 -4.71
CA TYR A 144 5.93 3.55 -4.78
C TYR A 144 5.51 3.08 -6.16
N HIS A 145 6.18 2.01 -6.64
CA HIS A 145 5.68 1.19 -7.73
C HIS A 145 5.02 -0.07 -7.19
N ALA A 146 4.16 -0.66 -7.99
CA ALA A 146 3.40 -1.85 -7.59
C ALA A 146 3.50 -2.96 -8.64
N ARG A 147 3.37 -4.19 -8.18
CA ARG A 147 3.11 -5.38 -9.01
C ARG A 147 1.94 -6.13 -8.40
N VAL A 148 1.13 -6.72 -9.27
CA VAL A 148 -0.05 -7.49 -8.89
C VAL A 148 -0.03 -8.81 -9.61
N ARG A 149 -0.47 -9.87 -8.93
CA ARG A 149 -0.68 -11.20 -9.52
C ARG A 149 -1.98 -11.80 -9.01
N ALA A 150 -2.76 -12.34 -9.94
CA ALA A 150 -3.87 -13.21 -9.57
C ALA A 150 -3.30 -14.59 -9.26
N GLN A 151 -3.68 -15.17 -8.12
CA GLN A 151 -3.31 -16.53 -7.74
C GLN A 151 -4.57 -17.39 -7.56
N THR A 152 -4.58 -18.50 -8.26
CA THR A 152 -5.67 -19.48 -8.16
C THR A 152 -5.57 -20.22 -6.83
N HIS A 153 -6.74 -20.56 -6.27
CA HIS A 153 -6.79 -21.43 -5.10
C HIS A 153 -6.24 -22.82 -5.45
N GLU A 154 -5.51 -23.43 -4.52
CA GLU A 154 -5.16 -24.83 -4.65
C GLU A 154 -6.44 -25.69 -4.68
N LYS A 155 -6.36 -26.85 -5.34
CA LYS A 155 -7.49 -27.81 -5.44
C LYS A 155 -8.02 -28.27 -4.07
N SER A 156 -7.25 -28.06 -3.00
CA SER A 156 -7.62 -28.36 -1.59
C SER A 156 -8.60 -27.37 -0.95
N GLY A 157 -8.99 -26.30 -1.65
CA GLY A 157 -10.04 -25.36 -1.20
C GLY A 157 -9.61 -24.35 -0.14
N GLY A 158 -8.34 -24.30 0.26
CA GLY A 158 -7.79 -23.31 1.19
C GLY A 158 -7.38 -21.99 0.48
N ALA A 159 -7.60 -20.86 1.15
CA ALA A 159 -7.08 -19.58 0.68
C ALA A 159 -5.55 -19.58 0.77
N GLN A 160 -4.88 -19.35 -0.38
CA GLN A 160 -3.42 -19.35 -0.43
C GLN A 160 -2.88 -17.98 -0.02
N GLU A 161 -2.27 -17.92 1.15
CA GLU A 161 -1.66 -16.71 1.70
C GLU A 161 -0.26 -16.46 1.13
N ILE A 162 0.52 -17.51 0.83
CA ILE A 162 1.86 -17.38 0.27
C ILE A 162 1.81 -16.77 -1.13
N ILE A 163 2.68 -15.80 -1.40
CA ILE A 163 2.79 -15.15 -2.70
C ILE A 163 3.64 -15.99 -3.64
N ASN A 164 3.00 -16.70 -4.58
CA ASN A 164 3.66 -17.67 -5.45
C ASN A 164 4.71 -17.04 -6.38
N ASP A 165 4.42 -15.87 -6.95
CA ASP A 165 5.30 -15.21 -7.94
C ASP A 165 6.16 -14.09 -7.32
N LEU A 166 6.41 -14.17 -5.99
CA LEU A 166 7.10 -13.12 -5.26
C LEU A 166 8.49 -12.81 -5.83
N ALA A 167 9.24 -13.83 -6.25
CA ALA A 167 10.58 -13.63 -6.80
C ALA A 167 10.57 -12.77 -8.07
N ALA A 168 9.64 -13.02 -9.00
CA ALA A 168 9.51 -12.21 -10.20
C ALA A 168 9.03 -10.80 -9.88
N MET A 169 8.03 -10.64 -9.01
CA MET A 169 7.52 -9.32 -8.61
C MET A 169 8.60 -8.46 -7.94
N VAL A 170 9.38 -9.04 -7.04
CA VAL A 170 10.51 -8.35 -6.37
C VAL A 170 11.60 -8.00 -7.37
N LYS A 171 11.97 -8.92 -8.27
CA LYS A 171 12.95 -8.67 -9.33
C LYS A 171 12.55 -7.48 -10.21
N GLU A 172 11.30 -7.43 -10.67
CA GLU A 172 10.79 -6.33 -11.47
C GLU A 172 10.86 -4.99 -10.73
N LEU A 173 10.50 -4.96 -9.45
CA LEU A 173 10.55 -3.75 -8.62
C LEU A 173 12.00 -3.31 -8.30
N LEU A 174 12.93 -4.24 -8.16
CA LEU A 174 14.36 -3.93 -8.03
C LEU A 174 14.92 -3.29 -9.30
N ILE A 175 14.49 -3.76 -10.49
CA ILE A 175 14.83 -3.14 -11.77
C ILE A 175 14.27 -1.72 -11.86
N ASP A 176 13.02 -1.51 -11.44
CA ASP A 176 12.41 -0.18 -11.42
C ASP A 176 13.16 0.77 -10.47
N PHE A 177 13.54 0.29 -9.28
CA PHE A 177 14.36 1.06 -8.34
C PHE A 177 15.69 1.46 -8.95
N TYR A 178 16.40 0.53 -9.58
CA TYR A 178 17.66 0.77 -10.26
C TYR A 178 17.55 1.86 -11.35
N LYS A 179 16.49 1.80 -12.15
CA LYS A 179 16.20 2.82 -13.19
C LYS A 179 15.87 4.17 -12.58
N ALA A 180 15.09 4.21 -11.51
CA ALA A 180 14.66 5.44 -10.85
C ALA A 180 15.78 6.15 -10.07
N ASN A 181 16.82 5.41 -9.63
CA ASN A 181 17.88 5.89 -8.75
C ASN A 181 19.26 5.93 -9.44
N ASN A 182 19.34 6.40 -10.68
CA ASN A 182 20.61 6.57 -11.41
C ASN A 182 21.49 5.31 -11.43
N LYS A 183 20.88 4.14 -11.60
CA LYS A 183 21.56 2.84 -11.61
C LYS A 183 22.20 2.45 -10.27
N LEU A 184 21.73 3.02 -9.16
CA LEU A 184 22.13 2.57 -7.83
C LEU A 184 21.37 1.29 -7.45
N LYS A 185 22.09 0.31 -6.94
CA LYS A 185 21.50 -0.93 -6.39
C LYS A 185 21.22 -0.71 -4.90
N PRO A 186 20.09 -1.16 -4.37
CA PRO A 186 19.88 -1.13 -2.94
C PRO A 186 20.84 -2.10 -2.23
N THR A 187 21.45 -1.63 -1.16
CA THR A 187 22.28 -2.47 -0.27
C THR A 187 21.45 -3.09 0.85
N LYS A 188 20.26 -2.57 1.07
CA LYS A 188 19.32 -3.00 2.11
C LYS A 188 17.91 -3.15 1.56
N ILE A 189 17.25 -4.21 1.96
CA ILE A 189 15.84 -4.51 1.66
C ILE A 189 15.09 -4.59 2.99
N ILE A 190 14.06 -3.78 3.16
CA ILE A 190 13.15 -3.87 4.30
C ILE A 190 11.77 -4.28 3.77
N PHE A 191 11.24 -5.38 4.27
CA PHE A 191 10.00 -5.97 3.76
C PHE A 191 8.93 -5.99 4.85
N TYR A 192 7.77 -5.38 4.60
CA TYR A 192 6.60 -5.41 5.46
C TYR A 192 5.50 -6.24 4.81
N ARG A 193 5.14 -7.38 5.44
CA ARG A 193 4.16 -8.36 4.95
C ARG A 193 2.91 -8.34 5.81
N ASP A 194 1.80 -7.82 5.27
CA ASP A 194 0.50 -7.80 5.96
C ASP A 194 -0.28 -9.09 5.70
N GLY A 195 -1.16 -9.46 6.62
CA GLY A 195 -2.16 -10.53 6.45
C GLY A 195 -1.76 -11.92 6.94
N VAL A 196 -0.51 -12.15 7.32
CA VAL A 196 -0.01 -13.47 7.74
C VAL A 196 -0.41 -13.79 9.17
N SER A 197 -0.96 -14.98 9.40
CA SER A 197 -1.25 -15.53 10.75
C SER A 197 -0.01 -16.19 11.37
N GLU A 198 -0.01 -16.34 12.71
CA GLU A 198 1.13 -16.94 13.43
C GLU A 198 1.47 -18.34 12.94
N GLY A 199 0.46 -19.17 12.67
CA GLY A 199 0.66 -20.53 12.14
C GLY A 199 1.26 -20.61 10.74
N GLN A 200 1.46 -19.46 10.05
CA GLN A 200 2.02 -19.39 8.70
C GLN A 200 3.43 -18.79 8.68
N PHE A 201 3.98 -18.36 9.83
CA PHE A 201 5.28 -17.69 9.88
C PHE A 201 6.42 -18.53 9.28
N ASP A 202 6.49 -19.81 9.62
CA ASP A 202 7.51 -20.71 9.09
C ASP A 202 7.41 -20.88 7.57
N GLN A 203 6.20 -20.96 7.04
CA GLN A 203 5.98 -21.06 5.60
C GLN A 203 6.42 -19.76 4.90
N VAL A 204 6.06 -18.59 5.44
CA VAL A 204 6.47 -17.28 4.91
C VAL A 204 8.00 -17.15 4.97
N LEU A 205 8.63 -17.51 6.08
CA LEU A 205 10.09 -17.49 6.22
C LEU A 205 10.77 -18.36 5.16
N VAL A 206 10.30 -19.59 4.98
CA VAL A 206 10.92 -20.54 4.04
C VAL A 206 10.65 -20.16 2.59
N HIS A 207 9.45 -19.70 2.25
CA HIS A 207 9.07 -19.46 0.86
C HIS A 207 9.31 -18.01 0.43
N GLU A 208 8.81 -17.03 1.19
CA GLU A 208 8.85 -15.63 0.76
C GLU A 208 10.23 -14.99 0.97
N VAL A 209 10.91 -15.21 2.09
CA VAL A 209 12.28 -14.71 2.28
C VAL A 209 13.24 -15.29 1.25
N ARG A 210 13.15 -16.61 0.97
CA ARG A 210 13.93 -17.22 -0.10
C ARG A 210 13.60 -16.67 -1.48
N ALA A 211 12.33 -16.35 -1.76
CA ALA A 211 11.94 -15.74 -3.02
C ALA A 211 12.56 -14.34 -3.20
N VAL A 212 12.65 -13.54 -2.13
CA VAL A 212 13.37 -12.25 -2.16
C VAL A 212 14.86 -12.44 -2.44
N GLN A 213 15.51 -13.39 -1.77
CA GLN A 213 16.93 -13.74 -2.02
C GLN A 213 17.13 -14.23 -3.47
N GLN A 214 16.25 -15.08 -3.96
CA GLN A 214 16.28 -15.58 -5.33
C GLN A 214 16.13 -14.45 -6.35
N ALA A 215 15.25 -13.48 -6.12
CA ALA A 215 15.09 -12.32 -6.99
C ALA A 215 16.41 -11.54 -7.15
N CYS A 216 17.15 -11.37 -6.07
CA CYS A 216 18.45 -10.71 -6.08
C CYS A 216 19.50 -11.51 -6.87
N MET A 217 19.58 -12.82 -6.66
CA MET A 217 20.50 -13.70 -7.38
C MET A 217 20.20 -13.79 -8.88
N LEU A 218 18.90 -13.71 -9.27
CA LEU A 218 18.47 -13.70 -10.68
C LEU A 218 18.83 -12.39 -11.40
N LEU A 219 19.06 -11.30 -10.68
CA LEU A 219 19.49 -10.03 -11.27
C LEU A 219 21.00 -10.02 -11.54
N GLU A 220 21.79 -10.52 -10.59
CA GLU A 220 23.24 -10.53 -10.71
C GLU A 220 23.85 -11.57 -9.75
N LYS A 221 24.76 -12.38 -10.27
CA LYS A 221 25.50 -13.35 -9.45
C LYS A 221 26.31 -12.63 -8.36
N GLY A 222 26.03 -12.97 -7.09
CA GLY A 222 26.69 -12.36 -5.93
C GLY A 222 26.00 -11.09 -5.39
N TYR A 223 24.90 -10.64 -5.98
CA TYR A 223 24.12 -9.55 -5.40
C TYR A 223 23.31 -10.07 -4.21
N GLN A 224 23.74 -9.70 -3.01
CA GLN A 224 23.18 -10.12 -1.74
C GLN A 224 22.97 -8.93 -0.80
N PRO A 225 21.94 -8.10 -1.05
CA PRO A 225 21.57 -7.03 -0.12
C PRO A 225 21.12 -7.60 1.22
N LYS A 226 21.35 -6.86 2.31
CA LYS A 226 20.86 -7.24 3.63
C LYS A 226 19.35 -7.15 3.68
N ILE A 227 18.67 -8.17 4.18
CA ILE A 227 17.22 -8.26 4.21
C ILE A 227 16.72 -8.19 5.66
N THR A 228 15.68 -7.39 5.91
CA THR A 228 14.85 -7.46 7.12
C THR A 228 13.42 -7.73 6.69
N PHE A 229 12.82 -8.80 7.20
CA PHE A 229 11.47 -9.21 6.86
C PHE A 229 10.58 -9.17 8.09
N VAL A 230 9.56 -8.31 8.03
CA VAL A 230 8.66 -8.00 9.14
C VAL A 230 7.22 -8.33 8.76
N VAL A 231 6.55 -9.18 9.54
CA VAL A 231 5.12 -9.43 9.42
C VAL A 231 4.36 -8.35 10.18
N VAL A 232 3.27 -7.87 9.57
CA VAL A 232 2.39 -6.83 10.10
C VAL A 232 1.04 -7.46 10.45
N GLN A 233 0.63 -7.40 11.71
CA GLN A 233 -0.61 -8.00 12.16
C GLN A 233 -1.52 -6.96 12.83
N LYS A 234 -2.75 -6.86 12.34
CA LYS A 234 -3.81 -6.03 12.95
C LYS A 234 -4.95 -6.82 13.54
N ARG A 235 -5.06 -8.10 13.20
CA ARG A 235 -6.15 -8.99 13.65
C ARG A 235 -5.78 -9.68 14.97
N HIS A 236 -5.69 -8.90 16.06
CA HIS A 236 -5.46 -9.38 17.42
C HIS A 236 -6.33 -8.60 18.42
N HIS A 237 -6.38 -9.06 19.68
CA HIS A 237 -7.24 -8.51 20.71
C HIS A 237 -6.53 -7.57 21.70
N THR A 238 -5.21 -7.39 21.60
CA THR A 238 -4.44 -6.50 22.47
C THR A 238 -4.92 -5.06 22.33
N ARG A 239 -5.14 -4.39 23.46
CA ARG A 239 -5.47 -2.97 23.56
C ARG A 239 -4.59 -2.33 24.62
N LEU A 240 -4.21 -1.06 24.35
CA LEU A 240 -3.37 -0.28 25.25
C LEU A 240 -4.20 0.86 25.83
N PHE A 241 -4.05 1.11 27.12
CA PHE A 241 -4.75 2.16 27.84
C PHE A 241 -3.76 2.97 28.67
N CYS A 242 -3.99 4.30 28.77
CA CYS A 242 -3.23 5.13 29.67
C CYS A 242 -3.68 4.86 31.10
N GLU A 243 -2.73 4.65 32.01
CA GLU A 243 -2.99 4.59 33.44
C GLU A 243 -3.54 5.94 33.94
N ASN A 244 -2.90 7.01 33.49
CA ASN A 244 -3.29 8.37 33.83
C ASN A 244 -4.04 9.03 32.64
N LYS A 245 -5.28 9.46 32.87
CA LYS A 245 -6.09 10.13 31.82
C LYS A 245 -5.46 11.40 31.27
N ARG A 246 -4.53 12.04 32.01
CA ARG A 246 -3.80 13.24 31.54
C ARG A 246 -2.86 12.92 30.38
N ASP A 247 -2.38 11.69 30.27
CA ASP A 247 -1.47 11.23 29.23
C ASP A 247 -2.22 10.76 27.99
N ALA A 248 -3.54 10.66 28.07
CA ALA A 248 -4.40 10.19 26.99
C ALA A 248 -4.59 11.26 25.90
N SER A 249 -4.71 10.80 24.66
CA SER A 249 -4.86 11.62 23.47
C SER A 249 -6.25 11.53 22.85
N GLY A 250 -6.77 12.67 22.39
CA GLY A 250 -8.03 12.75 21.64
C GLY A 250 -9.29 12.56 22.50
N LYS A 251 -10.45 12.66 21.86
CA LYS A 251 -11.75 12.51 22.53
C LYS A 251 -12.00 11.11 23.10
N ALA A 252 -11.44 10.09 22.45
CA ALA A 252 -11.60 8.68 22.86
C ALA A 252 -10.59 8.25 23.94
N GLN A 253 -9.79 9.17 24.49
CA GLN A 253 -8.83 8.91 25.56
C GLN A 253 -7.86 7.76 25.25
N ASN A 254 -7.41 7.69 24.01
CA ASN A 254 -6.45 6.67 23.55
C ASN A 254 -5.02 6.98 23.99
N VAL A 255 -4.15 5.97 23.95
CA VAL A 255 -2.70 6.18 24.10
C VAL A 255 -2.19 7.09 22.97
N PRO A 256 -1.18 7.96 23.25
CA PRO A 256 -0.62 8.85 22.22
C PRO A 256 -0.06 8.09 21.02
N PRO A 257 -0.15 8.66 19.79
CA PRO A 257 0.53 8.09 18.63
C PRO A 257 2.05 7.98 18.87
N GLY A 258 2.61 6.82 18.52
CA GLY A 258 4.01 6.49 18.77
C GLY A 258 4.21 5.60 20.01
N THR A 259 3.16 5.36 20.80
CA THR A 259 3.26 4.42 21.94
C THR A 259 3.63 3.03 21.43
N THR A 260 4.75 2.52 21.96
CA THR A 260 5.32 1.21 21.62
C THR A 260 5.42 0.34 22.87
N VAL A 261 5.16 -0.95 22.72
CA VAL A 261 5.32 -1.98 23.75
C VAL A 261 6.12 -3.12 23.16
N ASP A 262 7.29 -3.42 23.74
CA ASP A 262 8.24 -4.44 23.31
C ASP A 262 8.67 -5.38 24.43
N SER A 263 7.93 -5.38 25.53
CA SER A 263 8.18 -6.22 26.69
C SER A 263 6.88 -6.58 27.40
N GLY A 264 6.90 -7.62 28.21
CA GLY A 264 5.78 -8.05 29.06
C GLY A 264 4.67 -8.82 28.33
N ILE A 265 4.22 -8.33 27.18
CA ILE A 265 3.20 -8.97 26.33
C ILE A 265 3.73 -9.45 24.98
N THR A 266 5.00 -9.20 24.71
CA THR A 266 5.73 -9.66 23.52
C THR A 266 6.34 -11.05 23.78
N HIS A 267 6.81 -11.69 22.71
CA HIS A 267 7.44 -12.98 22.80
C HIS A 267 8.78 -12.89 23.58
N PRO A 268 9.09 -13.84 24.51
CA PRO A 268 10.25 -13.72 25.39
C PRO A 268 11.61 -13.89 24.67
N TYR A 269 11.67 -14.54 23.50
CA TYR A 269 12.90 -14.87 22.78
C TYR A 269 12.94 -14.36 21.34
N GLU A 270 11.82 -13.91 20.80
CA GLU A 270 11.73 -13.51 19.41
C GLU A 270 11.50 -12.01 19.32
N PHE A 271 11.93 -11.40 18.22
CA PHE A 271 11.83 -9.96 18.05
C PHE A 271 10.45 -9.57 17.57
N ASP A 272 9.63 -9.04 18.44
CA ASP A 272 8.32 -8.47 18.13
C ASP A 272 8.00 -7.24 19.00
N PHE A 273 7.09 -6.42 18.54
CA PHE A 273 6.61 -5.26 19.28
C PHE A 273 5.22 -4.82 18.81
N TYR A 274 4.52 -4.12 19.67
CA TYR A 274 3.26 -3.45 19.38
C TYR A 274 3.50 -1.96 19.23
N LEU A 275 2.96 -1.35 18.16
CA LEU A 275 3.04 0.09 17.92
C LEU A 275 1.65 0.67 17.67
N CYS A 276 1.22 1.60 18.51
CA CYS A 276 0.05 2.44 18.27
C CYS A 276 0.47 3.71 17.53
N SER A 277 0.59 3.64 16.21
CA SER A 277 1.14 4.72 15.40
C SER A 277 0.15 5.85 15.11
N HIS A 278 -1.15 5.67 15.35
CA HIS A 278 -2.20 6.61 14.95
C HIS A 278 -3.08 7.02 16.12
N CYS A 279 -3.68 8.21 16.01
CA CYS A 279 -4.72 8.65 16.95
C CYS A 279 -6.09 8.15 16.48
N GLY A 280 -6.75 7.31 17.27
CA GLY A 280 -8.12 6.86 17.03
C GLY A 280 -9.10 8.03 17.10
N ILE A 281 -10.08 8.06 16.18
CA ILE A 281 -11.05 9.14 16.10
C ILE A 281 -12.28 8.89 16.97
N GLN A 282 -12.77 7.66 17.03
CA GLN A 282 -14.05 7.31 17.67
C GLN A 282 -13.96 6.21 18.75
N GLU A 283 -13.11 5.22 18.57
CA GLU A 283 -13.04 4.03 19.43
C GLU A 283 -11.62 3.85 19.99
N THR A 284 -11.44 2.81 20.82
CA THR A 284 -10.12 2.43 21.31
C THR A 284 -9.19 2.08 20.16
N SER A 285 -8.05 2.75 20.10
CA SER A 285 -7.03 2.50 19.08
C SER A 285 -6.52 1.06 19.16
N ARG A 286 -6.44 0.41 18.01
CA ARG A 286 -5.85 -0.92 17.89
C ARG A 286 -4.39 -0.76 17.50
N PRO A 287 -3.42 -1.11 18.37
CA PRO A 287 -2.01 -1.11 18.00
C PRO A 287 -1.80 -2.11 16.86
N THR A 288 -0.74 -1.95 16.11
CA THR A 288 -0.30 -2.95 15.13
C THR A 288 0.81 -3.76 15.76
N HIS A 289 0.76 -5.08 15.63
CA HIS A 289 1.79 -6.01 16.06
C HIS A 289 2.75 -6.26 14.92
N TYR A 290 4.04 -6.16 15.16
CA TYR A 290 5.13 -6.37 14.22
C TYR A 290 5.97 -7.53 14.68
N ARG A 291 6.16 -8.52 13.81
CA ARG A 291 6.97 -9.70 14.04
C ARG A 291 8.11 -9.76 13.05
N VAL A 292 9.34 -9.72 13.53
CA VAL A 292 10.54 -9.84 12.70
C VAL A 292 10.84 -11.33 12.49
N LEU A 293 10.69 -11.79 11.25
CA LEU A 293 10.99 -13.18 10.90
C LEU A 293 12.43 -13.36 10.46
N TYR A 294 13.04 -12.32 9.89
CA TYR A 294 14.40 -12.38 9.38
C TYR A 294 15.07 -11.00 9.43
N ASP A 295 16.32 -10.90 9.88
CA ASP A 295 17.01 -9.62 9.99
C ASP A 295 18.55 -9.73 9.80
N ASP A 296 19.02 -9.49 8.57
CA ASP A 296 20.45 -9.34 8.25
C ASP A 296 20.97 -7.93 8.56
N ASN A 297 20.09 -6.94 8.68
CA ASN A 297 20.49 -5.56 8.95
C ASN A 297 20.88 -5.32 10.40
N ALA A 298 20.61 -6.28 11.28
CA ALA A 298 20.88 -6.22 12.72
C ALA A 298 20.27 -4.97 13.39
N PHE A 299 18.97 -4.77 13.15
CA PHE A 299 18.24 -3.68 13.78
C PHE A 299 18.16 -3.85 15.30
N THR A 300 18.39 -2.76 16.03
CA THR A 300 17.97 -2.69 17.43
C THR A 300 16.45 -2.47 17.49
N ALA A 301 15.81 -2.83 18.59
CA ALA A 301 14.39 -2.60 18.81
C ALA A 301 14.00 -1.14 18.52
N ASP A 302 14.67 -0.18 19.15
CA ASP A 302 14.42 1.24 18.95
C ASP A 302 14.57 1.69 17.49
N SER A 303 15.59 1.20 16.79
CA SER A 303 15.87 1.61 15.42
C SER A 303 14.79 1.13 14.43
N LEU A 304 14.29 -0.10 14.60
CA LEU A 304 13.22 -0.64 13.77
C LEU A 304 11.86 -0.04 14.13
N GLN A 305 11.59 0.16 15.42
CA GLN A 305 10.38 0.83 15.92
C GLN A 305 10.32 2.27 15.39
N LYS A 306 11.41 3.03 15.48
CA LYS A 306 11.50 4.40 14.93
C LYS A 306 11.28 4.39 13.42
N LEU A 307 11.93 3.52 12.66
CA LEU A 307 11.74 3.39 11.21
C LEU A 307 10.28 3.08 10.89
N THR A 308 9.70 2.08 11.56
CA THR A 308 8.31 1.66 11.35
C THR A 308 7.33 2.79 11.62
N TYR A 309 7.53 3.55 12.70
CA TYR A 309 6.70 4.72 13.01
C TYR A 309 6.86 5.83 11.98
N GLN A 310 8.09 6.12 11.53
CA GLN A 310 8.35 7.10 10.48
C GLN A 310 7.63 6.74 9.17
N LEU A 311 7.61 5.45 8.81
CA LEU A 311 6.89 4.98 7.62
C LEU A 311 5.37 5.12 7.74
N CYS A 312 4.82 5.20 8.96
CA CYS A 312 3.40 5.53 9.17
C CYS A 312 3.07 7.00 8.87
N HIS A 313 4.07 7.88 8.82
CA HIS A 313 3.90 9.31 8.51
C HIS A 313 4.05 9.66 7.04
N VAL A 314 4.64 8.80 6.19
CA VAL A 314 4.86 9.09 4.76
C VAL A 314 3.71 8.66 3.86
N TYR A 315 2.57 8.27 4.42
CA TYR A 315 1.38 7.92 3.65
C TYR A 315 0.77 9.15 2.97
N ALA A 316 0.86 9.22 1.65
CA ALA A 316 0.59 10.42 0.85
C ALA A 316 -0.86 10.97 0.94
N ARG A 317 -1.83 10.17 1.38
CA ARG A 317 -3.26 10.57 1.37
C ARG A 317 -3.73 11.17 2.69
N CYS A 318 -2.86 11.29 3.68
CA CYS A 318 -3.18 11.77 5.02
C CYS A 318 -2.01 12.59 5.58
N THR A 319 -2.30 13.67 6.30
CA THR A 319 -1.28 14.50 6.98
C THR A 319 -0.96 14.01 8.40
N ARG A 320 -1.64 12.96 8.85
CA ARG A 320 -1.42 12.32 10.15
C ARG A 320 -0.83 10.93 9.94
N SER A 321 -0.17 10.42 10.96
CA SER A 321 0.29 9.02 10.97
C SER A 321 -0.89 8.07 10.79
N VAL A 322 -0.67 7.03 10.00
CA VAL A 322 -1.64 5.95 9.75
C VAL A 322 -1.31 4.74 10.62
N SER A 323 -2.22 3.80 10.70
CA SER A 323 -2.16 2.68 11.64
C SER A 323 -1.17 1.57 11.28
N MET A 324 -0.55 1.63 10.11
CA MET A 324 0.49 0.69 9.64
C MET A 324 1.45 1.43 8.70
N PRO A 325 2.67 0.92 8.45
CA PRO A 325 3.63 1.54 7.54
C PRO A 325 3.06 1.74 6.14
N ALA A 326 3.40 2.86 5.50
CA ALA A 326 2.90 3.21 4.17
C ALA A 326 3.06 2.08 3.14
N PRO A 327 4.18 1.33 3.04
CA PRO A 327 4.31 0.23 2.09
C PRO A 327 3.26 -0.86 2.31
N ALA A 328 3.01 -1.32 3.54
CA ALA A 328 1.96 -2.30 3.83
C ALA A 328 0.57 -1.75 3.48
N TYR A 329 0.32 -0.48 3.80
CA TYR A 329 -0.95 0.17 3.47
C TYR A 329 -1.17 0.30 1.96
N TYR A 330 -0.12 0.63 1.20
CA TYR A 330 -0.22 0.69 -0.27
C TYR A 330 -0.42 -0.69 -0.89
N ALA A 331 0.24 -1.75 -0.40
CA ALA A 331 0.01 -3.11 -0.87
C ALA A 331 -1.47 -3.51 -0.72
N HIS A 332 -2.05 -3.25 0.45
CA HIS A 332 -3.48 -3.45 0.71
C HIS A 332 -4.37 -2.68 -0.28
N LEU A 333 -4.08 -1.40 -0.51
CA LEU A 333 -4.85 -0.58 -1.45
C LEU A 333 -4.73 -1.06 -2.90
N VAL A 334 -3.55 -1.53 -3.30
CA VAL A 334 -3.29 -2.06 -4.66
C VAL A 334 -4.02 -3.39 -4.86
N ALA A 335 -3.93 -4.31 -3.90
CA ALA A 335 -4.66 -5.58 -3.94
C ALA A 335 -6.17 -5.35 -4.06
N PHE A 336 -6.71 -4.43 -3.24
CA PHE A 336 -8.12 -4.06 -3.28
C PHE A 336 -8.52 -3.35 -4.59
N ARG A 337 -7.63 -2.53 -5.17
CA ARG A 337 -7.84 -1.90 -6.47
C ARG A 337 -7.91 -2.94 -7.59
N ALA A 338 -7.00 -3.90 -7.60
CA ALA A 338 -6.95 -4.92 -8.64
C ALA A 338 -8.18 -5.85 -8.64
N LYS A 339 -8.86 -6.00 -7.50
CA LYS A 339 -10.14 -6.71 -7.42
C LYS A 339 -11.19 -6.11 -8.37
N HIS A 340 -11.22 -4.79 -8.54
CA HIS A 340 -12.12 -4.12 -9.48
C HIS A 340 -11.80 -4.38 -10.96
N HIS A 341 -10.57 -4.79 -11.27
CA HIS A 341 -10.16 -5.14 -12.62
C HIS A 341 -10.61 -6.54 -13.03
N VAL A 342 -10.76 -7.46 -12.07
CA VAL A 342 -11.12 -8.86 -12.30
C VAL A 342 -12.64 -9.06 -12.36
N THR A 343 -13.41 -8.35 -11.54
CA THR A 343 -14.87 -8.58 -11.42
C THR A 343 -15.66 -8.19 -12.67
N ASN A 344 -15.16 -7.30 -13.53
CA ASN A 344 -15.84 -6.86 -14.76
C ASN A 344 -15.45 -7.68 -15.99
N GLY A 345 -14.55 -8.66 -15.89
CA GLY A 345 -14.09 -9.52 -16.99
C GLY A 345 -14.98 -10.74 -17.28
N GLY A 346 -16.11 -10.90 -16.58
CA GLY A 346 -16.96 -12.09 -16.67
C GLY A 346 -17.70 -12.35 -18.00
N ASN A 347 -17.60 -11.47 -19.02
CA ASN A 347 -18.21 -11.65 -20.34
C ASN A 347 -17.25 -11.42 -21.52
N GLY A 348 -15.95 -11.44 -21.31
CA GLY A 348 -14.97 -11.33 -22.41
C GLY A 348 -13.73 -12.16 -22.11
N ARG A 349 -13.45 -13.15 -22.95
CA ARG A 349 -12.18 -13.89 -22.98
C ARG A 349 -11.04 -12.88 -23.15
N GLY A 350 -10.33 -12.58 -22.07
CA GLY A 350 -9.13 -11.76 -22.11
C GLY A 350 -8.28 -12.10 -20.90
N GLY A 351 -7.19 -12.83 -21.13
CA GLY A 351 -6.26 -13.25 -20.10
C GLY A 351 -5.65 -12.06 -19.36
N VAL A 352 -5.47 -12.21 -18.06
CA VAL A 352 -4.61 -11.36 -17.24
C VAL A 352 -3.17 -11.75 -17.56
N GLU A 353 -2.66 -11.35 -18.71
CA GLU A 353 -1.24 -11.33 -19.02
C GLU A 353 -0.73 -9.89 -18.84
N ASN A 354 0.15 -9.72 -17.88
CA ASN A 354 1.00 -8.54 -17.65
C ASN A 354 0.29 -7.18 -17.38
N CYS A 355 -0.06 -6.91 -16.13
CA CYS A 355 -0.12 -5.55 -15.57
C CYS A 355 1.02 -5.31 -14.58
#